data_9941a383219095dca2c40cbcd84718f7
#
_entry.id   9941a383219095dca2c40cbcd84718f7
#
_cell.length_a   1.000
_cell.length_b   1.000
_cell.length_c   1.000
_cell.angle_alpha   90.00
_cell.angle_beta   90.00
_cell.angle_gamma   90.00
#
_symmetry.space_group_name_H-M   'P 1'
#
loop_
_entity.id
_entity.type
_entity.pdbx_description
1 polymer ?
#
loop_
_entity_poly.entity_id
_entity_poly.type
_entity_poly.pdbx_seq_one_letter_code
_entity_poly.pdbx_strand_id
1 'polypeptide(L)' 'SHPLQLKKLVVTGSRDKEFMKKMNDLGVSLSSSVTKQTDYVIVKSIDETTGKVEQAKKLGITIITIENFTKKYL' A
#
# COMPACT_ATOMS: atom_id res chain seq x y z
N SER A 1 -7.56 16.34 -8.95
CA SER A 1 -6.64 15.20 -8.80
C SER A 1 -6.38 14.90 -7.34
N HIS A 2 -6.39 13.63 -7.00
CA HIS A 2 -6.13 13.17 -5.64
C HIS A 2 -4.63 13.00 -5.45
N PRO A 3 -4.07 13.38 -4.27
CA PRO A 3 -2.63 13.23 -4.03
C PRO A 3 -2.11 11.80 -4.19
N LEU A 4 -2.96 10.81 -3.96
CA LEU A 4 -2.58 9.40 -4.11
C LEU A 4 -2.34 8.98 -5.56
N GLN A 5 -2.84 9.71 -6.55
CA GLN A 5 -2.66 9.35 -7.95
C GLN A 5 -1.21 9.36 -8.39
N LEU A 6 -0.38 10.10 -7.71
CA LEU A 6 1.05 10.19 -8.00
C LEU A 6 1.89 9.20 -7.22
N LYS A 7 1.27 8.39 -6.37
CA LYS A 7 1.99 7.46 -5.50
C LYS A 7 1.90 6.03 -6.03
N LYS A 8 2.95 5.28 -5.79
CA LYS A 8 3.00 3.85 -6.12
C LYS A 8 2.79 3.06 -4.85
N LEU A 9 1.76 2.24 -4.84
CA LEU A 9 1.33 1.50 -3.67
C LEU A 9 1.36 0.00 -3.93
N VAL A 10 1.72 -0.76 -2.91
CA VAL A 10 1.68 -2.22 -2.92
C VAL A 10 0.83 -2.65 -1.74
N VAL A 11 -0.16 -3.51 -1.99
CA VAL A 11 -1.00 -4.08 -0.93
C VAL A 11 -0.62 -5.54 -0.75
N THR A 12 -0.35 -5.94 0.48
CA THR A 12 0.02 -7.31 0.80
C THR A 12 -0.71 -7.79 2.05
N GLY A 13 -0.96 -9.09 2.12
CA GLY A 13 -1.59 -9.72 3.27
C GLY A 13 -3.08 -9.51 3.40
N SER A 14 -3.71 -8.80 2.47
CA SER A 14 -5.14 -8.53 2.52
C SER A 14 -5.73 -8.51 1.12
N ARG A 15 -6.99 -8.95 1.03
CA ARG A 15 -7.79 -8.84 -0.19
C ARG A 15 -9.07 -8.06 0.11
N ASP A 16 -8.94 -6.95 0.77
CA ASP A 16 -10.06 -6.07 1.08
C ASP A 16 -10.60 -5.46 -0.21
N LYS A 17 -11.71 -6.01 -0.70
CA LYS A 17 -12.31 -5.59 -1.96
C LYS A 17 -12.78 -4.14 -1.93
N GLU A 18 -13.28 -3.70 -0.80
CA GLU A 18 -13.74 -2.30 -0.65
C GLU A 18 -12.56 -1.34 -0.77
N PHE A 19 -11.46 -1.67 -0.13
CA PHE A 19 -10.25 -0.86 -0.20
C PHE A 19 -9.72 -0.80 -1.63
N MET A 20 -9.64 -1.96 -2.29
CA MET A 20 -9.20 -2.03 -3.68
C MET A 20 -10.08 -1.22 -4.61
N LYS A 21 -11.39 -1.28 -4.41
CA LYS A 21 -12.34 -0.52 -5.20
C LYS A 21 -12.15 0.98 -5.01
N LYS A 22 -11.96 1.42 -3.77
CA LYS A 22 -11.70 2.84 -3.49
C LYS A 22 -10.44 3.32 -4.19
N MET A 23 -9.38 2.52 -4.16
CA MET A 23 -8.13 2.86 -4.84
C MET A 23 -8.35 2.97 -6.34
N ASN A 24 -9.07 2.02 -6.93
CA ASN A 24 -9.38 2.05 -8.35
C ASN A 24 -10.22 3.28 -8.73
N ASP A 25 -11.22 3.60 -7.92
CA ASP A 25 -12.09 4.76 -8.15
C ASP A 25 -11.31 6.08 -8.09
N LEU A 26 -10.27 6.14 -7.28
CA LEU A 26 -9.41 7.32 -7.17
C LEU A 26 -8.35 7.40 -8.27
N GLY A 27 -8.28 6.38 -9.14
CA GLY A 27 -7.28 6.34 -10.18
C GLY A 27 -5.86 6.00 -9.69
N VAL A 28 -5.77 5.36 -8.53
CA VAL A 28 -4.49 4.97 -7.93
C VAL A 28 -4.05 3.63 -8.51
N SER A 29 -2.80 3.56 -8.94
CA SER A 29 -2.22 2.31 -9.43
C SER A 29 -1.67 1.48 -8.29
N LEU A 30 -2.09 0.22 -8.23
CA LEU A 30 -1.57 -0.74 -7.27
C LEU A 30 -0.60 -1.68 -7.98
N SER A 31 0.59 -1.80 -7.44
CA SER A 31 1.62 -2.67 -8.00
C SER A 31 1.65 -4.01 -7.26
N SER A 32 2.12 -5.04 -7.95
CA SER A 32 2.29 -6.36 -7.34
C SER A 32 3.70 -6.58 -6.80
N SER A 33 4.62 -5.66 -7.08
CA SER A 33 6.03 -5.80 -6.68
C SER A 33 6.51 -4.56 -5.96
N VAL A 34 7.31 -4.77 -4.93
CA VAL A 34 7.97 -3.68 -4.19
C VAL A 34 9.25 -3.29 -4.92
N THR A 35 9.39 -1.99 -5.21
CA THR A 35 10.59 -1.45 -5.85
C THR A 35 11.05 -0.21 -5.08
N LYS A 36 12.20 0.33 -5.46
CA LYS A 36 12.70 1.58 -4.87
C LYS A 36 11.76 2.76 -5.08
N GLN A 37 10.88 2.66 -6.06
CA GLN A 37 9.93 3.72 -6.38
C GLN A 37 8.59 3.55 -5.65
N THR A 38 8.40 2.46 -4.92
CA THR A 38 7.19 2.23 -4.13
C THR A 38 7.12 3.25 -2.99
N ASP A 39 6.00 3.93 -2.85
CA ASP A 39 5.81 4.92 -1.78
C ASP A 39 5.34 4.28 -0.48
N TYR A 40 4.43 3.31 -0.56
CA TYR A 40 3.90 2.62 0.61
C TYR A 40 3.70 1.14 0.33
N VAL A 41 3.95 0.33 1.35
CA VAL A 41 3.49 -1.06 1.39
C VAL A 41 2.37 -1.11 2.42
N ILE A 42 1.18 -1.46 1.97
CA ILE A 42 -0.04 -1.44 2.78
C ILE A 42 -0.34 -2.86 3.24
N VAL A 43 -0.46 -3.04 4.55
CA VAL A 43 -0.67 -4.34 5.17
C VAL A 43 -1.97 -4.33 5.98
N LYS A 44 -2.52 -5.51 6.23
CA LYS A 44 -3.69 -5.64 7.10
C LYS A 44 -3.29 -5.42 8.56
N SER A 45 -2.15 -5.94 8.95
CA SER A 45 -1.63 -5.81 10.31
C SER A 45 -0.16 -5.45 10.27
N ILE A 46 0.30 -4.59 11.17
CA ILE A 46 1.69 -4.18 11.25
C ILE A 46 2.63 -5.35 11.57
N ASP A 47 2.08 -6.42 12.12
CA ASP A 47 2.85 -7.61 12.49
C ASP A 47 3.08 -8.57 11.31
N GLU A 48 2.51 -8.28 10.15
CA GLU A 48 2.69 -9.15 8.99
C GLU A 48 4.15 -9.24 8.56
N THR A 49 4.56 -10.47 8.23
CA THR A 49 5.89 -10.74 7.71
C THR A 49 5.77 -11.52 6.41
N THR A 50 5.58 -10.80 5.32
CA THR A 50 5.55 -11.39 3.98
C THR A 50 6.83 -11.01 3.24
N GLY A 51 7.08 -11.65 2.10
CA GLY A 51 8.23 -11.30 1.27
C GLY A 51 8.22 -9.83 0.86
N LYS A 52 7.03 -9.28 0.58
CA LYS A 52 6.90 -7.88 0.20
C LYS A 52 7.23 -6.94 1.36
N VAL A 53 6.82 -7.30 2.58
CA VAL A 53 7.14 -6.52 3.78
C VAL A 53 8.65 -6.52 4.02
N GLU A 54 9.29 -7.68 3.89
CA GLU A 54 10.75 -7.78 4.06
C GLU A 54 11.48 -6.94 3.01
N GLN A 55 11.03 -6.98 1.77
CA GLN A 55 11.61 -6.17 0.70
C GLN A 55 11.47 -4.68 0.98
N ALA A 56 10.31 -4.26 1.49
CA ALA A 56 10.07 -2.88 1.87
C ALA A 56 11.02 -2.42 2.97
N LYS A 57 11.27 -3.27 3.96
CA LYS A 57 12.21 -2.96 5.02
C LYS A 57 13.62 -2.77 4.49
N LYS A 58 14.05 -3.63 3.56
CA LYS A 58 15.36 -3.52 2.94
C LYS A 58 15.54 -2.23 2.15
N LEU A 59 14.48 -1.78 1.49
CA LEU A 59 14.51 -0.58 0.65
C LEU A 59 14.17 0.70 1.41
N GLY A 60 13.84 0.59 2.70
CA GLY A 60 13.47 1.76 3.51
C GLY A 60 12.12 2.34 3.15
N ILE A 61 11.21 1.52 2.62
CA ILE A 61 9.87 1.95 2.21
C ILE A 61 8.94 1.93 3.41
N THR A 62 8.06 2.93 3.49
CA THR A 62 7.10 3.03 4.58
C THR A 62 6.06 1.91 4.51
N ILE A 63 5.87 1.22 5.62
CA ILE A 63 4.86 0.19 5.79
C ILE A 63 3.74 0.77 6.63
N ILE A 64 2.50 0.66 6.16
CA ILE A 64 1.35 1.25 6.82
C ILE A 64 0.17 0.27 6.77
N THR A 65 -0.66 0.26 7.80
CA THR A 65 -1.86 -0.58 7.79
C THR A 65 -2.95 0.03 6.95
N ILE A 66 -3.88 -0.79 6.46
CA ILE A 66 -5.06 -0.31 5.72
C ILE A 66 -5.82 0.71 6.56
N GLU A 67 -6.00 0.42 7.85
CA GLU A 67 -6.70 1.31 8.76
C GLU A 67 -6.04 2.69 8.84
N ASN A 68 -4.75 2.72 9.09
CA ASN A 68 -4.02 3.98 9.20
C ASN A 68 -3.94 4.72 7.86
N PHE A 69 -3.78 3.98 6.78
CA PHE A 69 -3.76 4.58 5.45
C PHE A 69 -5.10 5.25 5.13
N THR A 70 -6.18 4.56 5.45
CA THR A 70 -7.54 5.09 5.24
C THR A 70 -7.75 6.37 6.05
N LYS A 71 -7.34 6.39 7.31
CA LYS A 71 -7.45 7.58 8.15
C LYS A 71 -6.63 8.75 7.62
N LYS A 72 -5.48 8.46 7.03
CA LYS A 72 -4.58 9.50 6.54
C LYS A 72 -5.04 10.11 5.21
N TYR A 73 -5.56 9.31 4.31
CA TYR A 73 -5.84 9.75 2.94
C TYR A 73 -7.31 9.69 2.55
N LEU A 74 -8.10 8.95 3.26
CA LEU A 74 -9.52 8.77 2.95
C LEU A 74 -10.40 9.21 4.10
#